data_18a1c0658c732490ba2e1f76f47196f5
#
_entry.id   18a1c0658c732490ba2e1f76f47196f5
#
_cell.length_a   1.000
_cell.length_b   1.000
_cell.length_c   1.000
_cell.angle_alpha   90.00
_cell.angle_beta   90.00
_cell.angle_gamma   90.00
#
_symmetry.space_group_name_H-M   'P 1'
#
loop_
_entity.id
_entity.type
_entity.pdbx_description
1 polymer ?
#
loop_
_entity_poly.entity_id
_entity_poly.type
_entity_poly.pdbx_seq_one_letter_code
_entity_poly.pdbx_strand_id
1 'polypeptide(L)'
;MNTTADASQNNNVGPVMRQGELAQAVVEAAEIDNPEKVIKVEDKLAYLRIQTNDEMILKRQTIEEMLGRPFSMNELEVDLASFAGRIDTHVEYIRFYHAKHL
;
A
#
# COMPACT_ATOMS: atom_id res chain seq x y z
N MET A 1 22.08 -16.12 10.67
CA MET A 1 21.72 -15.67 10.68
C MET A 1 21.39 -14.68 10.50
N ASN A 2 21.22 -14.36 10.15
CA ASN A 2 20.88 -13.32 9.94
C ASN A 2 19.52 -13.04 9.69
N THR A 3 18.64 -13.93 9.78
CA THR A 3 17.24 -13.72 9.69
C THR A 3 16.76 -12.67 10.64
N THR A 4 17.28 -12.69 11.83
CA THR A 4 16.93 -11.68 12.81
C THR A 4 17.35 -10.31 12.35
N ALA A 5 18.51 -10.20 11.76
CA ALA A 5 18.96 -8.92 11.25
C ALA A 5 18.06 -8.44 10.11
N ASP A 6 17.65 -9.37 9.25
CA ASP A 6 16.75 -9.04 8.17
C ASP A 6 15.42 -8.53 8.69
N ALA A 7 14.88 -9.21 9.69
CA ALA A 7 13.61 -8.81 10.27
C ALA A 7 13.71 -7.42 10.88
N SER A 8 14.80 -7.15 11.58
CA SER A 8 14.95 -5.86 12.24
C SER A 8 15.19 -4.75 11.24
N GLN A 9 15.65 -5.09 10.04
CA GLN A 9 15.90 -4.11 8.99
C GLN A 9 14.77 -4.02 7.98
N ASN A 10 13.72 -4.80 8.20
CA ASN A 10 12.59 -4.79 7.29
C ASN A 10 11.70 -3.59 7.57
N ASN A 11 11.82 -2.58 6.74
CA ASN A 11 11.03 -1.36 6.86
C ASN A 11 9.88 -1.35 5.87
N ASN A 12 9.49 -2.51 5.37
CA ASN A 12 8.41 -2.58 4.39
C ASN A 12 7.09 -2.14 4.99
N VAL A 13 6.38 -1.33 4.23
CA VAL A 13 5.07 -0.79 4.63
C VAL A 13 4.13 -0.89 3.45
N GLY A 14 2.84 -0.91 3.73
CA GLY A 14 1.84 -0.92 2.67
C GLY A 14 0.68 -1.84 2.98
N PRO A 15 -0.33 -1.82 2.11
CA PRO A 15 -1.57 -2.55 2.35
C PRO A 15 -1.51 -4.00 1.92
N VAL A 16 -2.34 -4.82 2.56
CA VAL A 16 -2.71 -6.15 2.09
C VAL A 16 -4.17 -6.04 1.68
N MET A 17 -4.42 -6.15 0.38
CA MET A 17 -5.75 -5.90 -0.19
C MET A 17 -6.38 -7.20 -0.62
N ARG A 18 -7.69 -7.28 -0.45
CA ARG A 18 -8.46 -8.36 -1.04
C ARG A 18 -8.29 -8.29 -2.55
N GLN A 19 -8.03 -9.44 -3.20
CA GLN A 19 -7.85 -9.47 -4.66
C GLN A 19 -9.07 -8.92 -5.37
N GLY A 20 -8.83 -8.19 -6.45
CA GLY A 20 -9.89 -7.64 -7.26
C GLY A 20 -9.45 -6.38 -7.96
N GLU A 21 -10.43 -5.72 -8.53
CA GLU A 21 -10.21 -4.51 -9.33
C GLU A 21 -9.52 -3.42 -8.54
N LEU A 22 -9.94 -3.21 -7.30
CA LEU A 22 -9.35 -2.14 -6.49
C LEU A 22 -7.91 -2.46 -6.14
N ALA A 23 -7.61 -3.72 -5.79
CA ALA A 23 -6.24 -4.10 -5.47
C ALA A 23 -5.30 -3.84 -6.65
N GLN A 24 -5.75 -4.15 -7.85
CA GLN A 24 -4.93 -3.92 -9.05
C GLN A 24 -4.72 -2.42 -9.28
N ALA A 25 -5.74 -1.62 -9.06
CA ALA A 25 -5.64 -0.17 -9.20
C ALA A 25 -4.66 0.40 -8.16
N VAL A 26 -4.67 -0.15 -6.95
CA VAL A 26 -3.78 0.29 -5.89
C VAL A 26 -2.32 -0.02 -6.24
N VAL A 27 -2.05 -1.17 -6.87
CA VAL A 27 -0.70 -1.48 -7.32
C VAL A 27 -0.21 -0.40 -8.30
N GLU A 28 -1.03 -0.07 -9.28
CA GLU A 28 -0.66 0.92 -10.28
C GLU A 28 -0.49 2.30 -9.65
N ALA A 29 -1.40 2.66 -8.74
CA ALA A 29 -1.32 3.95 -8.06
C ALA A 29 -0.05 4.02 -7.20
N ALA A 30 0.32 2.93 -6.55
CA ALA A 30 1.52 2.92 -5.73
C ALA A 30 2.76 3.22 -6.57
N GLU A 31 2.82 2.67 -7.76
CA GLU A 31 3.95 2.92 -8.66
C GLU A 31 3.99 4.36 -9.13
N ILE A 32 2.84 4.93 -9.42
CA ILE A 32 2.76 6.30 -9.91
C ILE A 32 3.07 7.30 -8.79
N ASP A 33 2.49 7.08 -7.61
CA ASP A 33 2.59 8.03 -6.51
C ASP A 33 3.91 7.94 -5.75
N ASN A 34 4.68 6.85 -5.97
CA ASN A 34 5.96 6.65 -5.29
C ASN A 34 7.03 6.31 -6.32
N PRO A 35 7.33 7.24 -7.23
CA PRO A 35 8.17 6.93 -8.39
C PRO A 35 9.61 6.57 -8.05
N GLU A 36 10.08 6.93 -6.87
CA GLU A 36 11.45 6.62 -6.46
C GLU A 36 11.56 5.32 -5.68
N LYS A 37 10.43 4.65 -5.50
CA LYS A 37 10.39 3.43 -4.69
C LYS A 37 10.19 2.21 -5.56
N VAL A 38 10.66 1.08 -5.06
CA VAL A 38 10.38 -0.21 -5.69
C VAL A 38 9.14 -0.78 -5.01
N ILE A 39 8.08 -0.98 -5.77
CA ILE A 39 6.83 -1.52 -5.23
C ILE A 39 6.88 -3.04 -5.39
N LYS A 40 6.82 -3.75 -4.28
CA LYS A 40 6.81 -5.20 -4.26
C LYS A 40 5.39 -5.69 -4.13
N VAL A 41 5.02 -6.65 -4.96
CA VAL A 41 3.67 -7.20 -4.95
C VAL A 41 3.79 -8.70 -4.78
N GLU A 42 3.14 -9.22 -3.75
CA GLU A 42 3.06 -10.67 -3.53
C GLU A 42 1.62 -11.11 -3.71
N ASP A 43 1.43 -12.04 -4.63
CA ASP A 43 0.11 -12.62 -4.88
C ASP A 43 -0.10 -13.78 -3.91
N LYS A 44 -1.03 -13.61 -2.98
CA LYS A 44 -1.37 -14.62 -1.99
C LYS A 44 -2.72 -15.25 -2.30
N LEU A 45 -3.08 -15.31 -3.56
CA LEU A 45 -4.35 -15.85 -4.07
C LEU A 45 -5.51 -14.93 -3.71
N ALA A 46 -6.07 -15.05 -2.51
CA ALA A 46 -7.20 -14.22 -2.10
C ALA A 46 -6.81 -12.78 -1.81
N TYR A 47 -5.51 -12.52 -1.65
CA TYR A 47 -5.01 -11.19 -1.26
C TYR A 47 -3.78 -10.82 -2.05
N LEU A 48 -3.57 -9.51 -2.21
CA LEU A 48 -2.32 -8.95 -2.71
C LEU A 48 -1.64 -8.21 -1.57
N ARG A 49 -0.39 -8.51 -1.33
CA ARG A 49 0.44 -7.75 -0.40
C ARG A 49 1.25 -6.76 -1.22
N ILE A 50 1.05 -5.47 -0.97
CA ILE A 50 1.68 -4.40 -1.75
C ILE A 50 2.56 -3.62 -0.80
N GLN A 51 3.87 -3.61 -1.04
CA GLN A 51 4.80 -3.06 -0.07
C GLN A 51 5.91 -2.27 -0.73
N THR A 52 6.44 -1.31 0.02
CA THR A 52 7.66 -0.63 -0.34
C THR A 52 8.41 -0.26 0.95
N ASN A 53 9.59 0.28 0.78
CA ASN A 53 10.47 0.60 1.90
C ASN A 53 10.09 1.94 2.51
N ASP A 54 10.00 2.01 3.84
CA ASP A 54 9.83 3.21 4.67
C ASP A 54 8.49 3.91 4.57
N GLU A 55 8.03 4.27 3.41
CA GLU A 55 6.82 5.07 3.27
C GLU A 55 6.17 4.84 1.92
N MET A 56 4.85 4.72 1.93
CA MET A 56 4.05 4.61 0.72
C MET A 56 2.90 5.59 0.81
N ILE A 57 2.73 6.40 -0.23
CA ILE A 57 1.61 7.32 -0.35
C ILE A 57 0.71 6.81 -1.46
N LEU A 58 -0.59 6.80 -1.22
CA LEU A 58 -1.58 6.46 -2.25
C LEU A 58 -2.58 7.60 -2.31
N LYS A 59 -2.65 8.28 -3.45
CA LYS A 59 -3.55 9.39 -3.62
C LYS A 59 -4.89 8.91 -4.14
N ARG A 60 -5.96 9.47 -3.59
CA ARG A 60 -7.32 9.12 -4.00
C ARG A 60 -7.49 9.31 -5.51
N GLN A 61 -7.01 10.44 -6.02
CA GLN A 61 -7.18 10.76 -7.42
C GLN A 61 -6.48 9.75 -8.33
N THR A 62 -5.29 9.29 -7.93
CA THR A 62 -4.56 8.33 -8.74
C THR A 62 -5.29 7.00 -8.80
N ILE A 63 -5.80 6.55 -7.65
CA ILE A 63 -6.57 5.31 -7.60
C ILE A 63 -7.81 5.45 -8.47
N GLU A 64 -8.48 6.60 -8.37
CA GLU A 64 -9.67 6.85 -9.17
C GLU A 64 -9.38 6.76 -10.66
N GLU A 65 -8.25 7.34 -11.09
CA GLU A 65 -7.85 7.29 -12.49
C GLU A 65 -7.56 5.86 -12.94
N MET A 66 -6.91 5.09 -12.09
CA MET A 66 -6.60 3.69 -12.44
C MET A 66 -7.85 2.83 -12.47
N LEU A 67 -8.84 3.13 -11.63
CA LEU A 67 -10.11 2.42 -11.65
C LEU A 67 -10.99 2.82 -12.83
N GLY A 68 -10.84 4.05 -13.30
CA GLY A 68 -11.70 4.58 -14.37
C GLY A 68 -13.09 4.90 -13.89
N ARG A 69 -13.29 5.15 -12.61
CA ARG A 69 -14.60 5.50 -12.03
C ARG A 69 -14.39 6.27 -10.74
N PRO A 70 -15.44 6.97 -10.27
CA PRO A 70 -15.32 7.70 -9.00
C PRO A 70 -14.95 6.76 -7.85
N PHE A 71 -14.14 7.28 -6.94
CA PHE A 71 -13.59 6.50 -5.84
C PHE A 71 -13.46 7.37 -4.61
N SER A 72 -13.83 6.81 -3.46
CA SER A 72 -13.58 7.46 -2.17
C SER A 72 -12.70 6.54 -1.32
N MET A 73 -11.96 7.14 -0.39
CA MET A 73 -11.01 6.40 0.43
C MET A 73 -11.71 5.36 1.32
N ASN A 74 -13.00 5.55 1.61
CA ASN A 74 -13.77 4.57 2.36
C ASN A 74 -13.81 3.22 1.66
N GLU A 75 -13.83 3.21 0.33
CA GLU A 75 -13.85 1.95 -0.41
C GLU A 75 -12.56 1.17 -0.19
N LEU A 76 -11.45 1.88 -0.08
CA LEU A 76 -10.19 1.21 0.16
C LEU A 76 -10.21 0.49 1.49
N GLU A 77 -10.77 1.13 2.51
CA GLU A 77 -10.82 0.54 3.85
C GLU A 77 -11.63 -0.75 3.88
N VAL A 78 -12.66 -0.84 3.06
CA VAL A 78 -13.49 -2.06 3.00
C VAL A 78 -12.67 -3.24 2.51
N ASP A 79 -11.79 -3.02 1.53
CA ASP A 79 -11.00 -4.11 0.95
C ASP A 79 -9.63 -4.27 1.61
N LEU A 80 -9.32 -3.44 2.59
CA LEU A 80 -8.06 -3.52 3.30
C LEU A 80 -8.13 -4.62 4.35
N ALA A 81 -7.43 -5.73 4.10
CA ALA A 81 -7.44 -6.84 5.02
C ALA A 81 -6.46 -6.62 6.17
N SER A 82 -5.35 -5.95 5.87
CA SER A 82 -4.27 -5.73 6.82
C SER A 82 -3.31 -4.73 6.21
N PHE A 83 -2.31 -4.33 6.95
CA PHE A 83 -1.26 -3.46 6.43
C PHE A 83 -0.01 -3.61 7.29
N ALA A 84 1.14 -3.25 6.70
CA ALA A 84 2.40 -3.23 7.42
C ALA A 84 2.77 -1.77 7.69
N GLY A 85 3.35 -1.52 8.86
CA GLY A 85 3.71 -0.18 9.28
C GLY A 85 2.58 0.51 9.99
N ARG A 86 2.62 1.82 10.02
CA ARG A 86 1.54 2.64 10.56
C ARG A 86 0.74 3.22 9.41
N ILE A 87 -0.49 3.61 9.69
CA ILE A 87 -1.41 4.09 8.68
C ILE A 87 -1.95 5.45 9.07
N ASP A 88 -2.05 6.35 8.09
CA ASP A 88 -2.58 7.68 8.28
C ASP A 88 -3.52 7.95 7.12
N THR A 89 -4.82 7.98 7.41
CA THR A 89 -5.87 8.05 6.40
C THR A 89 -6.46 9.44 6.32
N HIS A 90 -6.48 10.00 5.11
CA HIS A 90 -7.07 11.30 4.83
C HIS A 90 -8.06 11.15 3.67
N VAL A 91 -8.84 12.20 3.43
CA VAL A 91 -9.83 12.17 2.35
C VAL A 91 -9.15 12.00 0.99
N GLU A 92 -8.03 12.69 0.79
CA GLU A 92 -7.37 12.73 -0.51
C GLU A 92 -6.17 11.82 -0.65
N TYR A 93 -5.71 11.21 0.44
CA TYR A 93 -4.61 10.26 0.36
C TYR A 93 -4.57 9.38 1.60
N ILE A 94 -3.84 8.28 1.48
CA ILE A 94 -3.55 7.41 2.60
C ILE A 94 -2.04 7.21 2.60
N ARG A 95 -1.47 7.13 3.79
CA ARG A 95 -0.03 7.02 3.96
C ARG A 95 0.27 5.85 4.86
N PHE A 96 1.18 4.99 4.42
CA PHE A 96 1.74 3.92 5.25
C PHE A 96 3.18 4.29 5.54
N TYR A 97 3.62 4.16 6.79
CA TYR A 97 4.98 4.58 7.13
C TYR A 97 5.55 3.73 8.25
N HIS A 98 6.87 3.72 8.32
CA HIS A 98 7.57 2.92 9.30
C HIS A 98 7.57 3.62 10.65
N ALA A 99 7.28 2.88 11.70
CA ALA A 99 7.11 3.46 13.04
C ALA A 99 8.38 4.08 13.59
N LYS A 100 9.53 3.71 13.06
CA LYS A 100 10.78 4.24 13.55
C LYS A 100 11.03 5.68 13.22
N HIS A 101 10.28 6.26 12.32
CA HIS A 101 10.52 7.63 11.91
C HIS A 101 9.78 8.60 12.82
N LEU A 102 9.92 8.42 14.09
CA LEU A 102 9.29 9.30 15.07
C LEU A 102 10.22 10.40 15.50
#